data_d3bfce864aef329132565973fa3e2f2c
#
_entry.id   d3bfce864aef329132565973fa3e2f2c
#
_cell.length_a   1.000
_cell.length_b   1.000
_cell.length_c   1.000
_cell.angle_alpha   90.00
_cell.angle_beta   90.00
_cell.angle_gamma   90.00
#
_symmetry.space_group_name_H-M   'P 1'
#
loop_
_entity.id
_entity.type
_entity.pdbx_description
1 polymer ?
#
loop_
_entity_poly.entity_id
_entity_poly.type
_entity_poly.pdbx_seq_one_letter_code
_entity_poly.pdbx_strand_id
1 'polypeptide(L)'
;MSENQKDKDEKFDAEGFEKLKAAFNEYEAEQKERFKNFNVGLLKNSKVPQEANVPGAGWVKFVLLTHSELSDLAKFYKDDQREFELQALLKMMKPCYPDLAEKDLRDAPWDLVRALEKALLNEGFLPRQVRRSMTGSAGAAKPSGSQPSSTSTTTP
;
A
#
# COMPACT_ATOMS: atom_id res chain seq x y z
N MET A 1 -11.33 18.60 53.55
CA MET A 1 -11.32 18.92 52.10
C MET A 1 -10.69 17.84 51.21
N SER A 2 -9.96 16.88 51.74
CA SER A 2 -9.30 15.84 50.97
C SER A 2 -10.15 14.59 50.65
N GLU A 3 -11.25 14.35 51.34
CA GLU A 3 -12.10 13.17 51.09
C GLU A 3 -13.00 13.29 49.85
N ASN A 4 -13.45 14.49 49.53
CA ASN A 4 -14.29 14.71 48.35
C ASN A 4 -13.51 14.67 47.00
N GLN A 5 -12.20 14.80 47.05
CA GLN A 5 -11.36 14.76 45.87
C GLN A 5 -10.94 13.33 45.51
N LYS A 6 -10.74 12.49 46.51
CA LYS A 6 -10.45 11.08 46.32
C LYS A 6 -11.60 10.29 45.67
N ASP A 7 -12.83 10.57 46.11
CA ASP A 7 -14.01 9.92 45.53
C ASP A 7 -14.27 10.30 44.05
N LYS A 8 -13.85 11.53 43.67
CA LYS A 8 -13.96 11.94 42.26
C LYS A 8 -12.91 11.33 41.36
N ASP A 9 -11.71 11.16 41.88
CA ASP A 9 -10.61 10.57 41.13
C ASP A 9 -10.80 9.04 40.97
N GLU A 10 -11.32 8.35 41.99
CA GLU A 10 -11.67 6.94 41.89
C GLU A 10 -12.82 6.66 40.93
N LYS A 11 -13.82 7.53 40.86
CA LYS A 11 -14.91 7.42 39.87
C LYS A 11 -14.45 7.68 38.46
N PHE A 12 -13.50 8.59 38.26
CA PHE A 12 -12.95 8.88 36.96
C PHE A 12 -12.11 7.70 36.43
N ASP A 13 -11.30 7.11 37.29
CA ASP A 13 -10.47 5.94 36.93
C ASP A 13 -11.30 4.69 36.62
N ALA A 14 -12.37 4.44 37.37
CA ALA A 14 -13.28 3.32 37.12
C ALA A 14 -14.03 3.48 35.79
N GLU A 15 -14.50 4.68 35.47
CA GLU A 15 -15.19 4.98 34.21
C GLU A 15 -14.24 4.95 33.01
N GLY A 16 -13.03 5.43 33.19
CA GLY A 16 -11.95 5.34 32.19
C GLY A 16 -11.53 3.88 31.94
N PHE A 17 -11.45 3.08 32.98
CA PHE A 17 -11.13 1.66 32.87
C PHE A 17 -12.22 0.86 32.15
N GLU A 18 -13.50 1.12 32.43
CA GLU A 18 -14.62 0.46 31.75
C GLU A 18 -14.68 0.84 30.24
N LYS A 19 -14.40 2.10 29.91
CA LYS A 19 -14.29 2.54 28.50
C LYS A 19 -13.13 1.85 27.77
N LEU A 20 -11.98 1.76 28.44
CA LEU A 20 -10.82 1.06 27.88
C LEU A 20 -11.09 -0.41 27.65
N LYS A 21 -11.74 -1.06 28.61
CA LYS A 21 -12.14 -2.47 28.53
C LYS A 21 -13.15 -2.73 27.40
N ALA A 22 -14.13 -1.85 27.24
CA ALA A 22 -15.10 -1.91 26.14
C ALA A 22 -14.40 -1.76 24.79
N ALA A 23 -13.51 -0.78 24.63
CA ALA A 23 -12.72 -0.58 23.40
C ALA A 23 -11.81 -1.77 23.09
N PHE A 24 -11.21 -2.39 24.11
CA PHE A 24 -10.39 -3.58 23.94
C PHE A 24 -11.21 -4.80 23.50
N ASN A 25 -12.38 -5.00 24.08
CA ASN A 25 -13.29 -6.08 23.69
C ASN A 25 -13.80 -5.91 22.27
N GLU A 26 -14.09 -4.68 21.85
CA GLU A 26 -14.49 -4.35 20.49
C GLU A 26 -13.36 -4.64 19.51
N TYR A 27 -12.14 -4.22 19.83
CA TYR A 27 -10.94 -4.52 19.03
C TYR A 27 -10.70 -6.03 18.92
N GLU A 28 -10.83 -6.76 20.01
CA GLU A 28 -10.66 -8.22 20.02
C GLU A 28 -11.73 -8.94 19.18
N ALA A 29 -12.97 -8.45 19.22
CA ALA A 29 -14.07 -8.97 18.40
C ALA A 29 -13.82 -8.71 16.90
N GLU A 30 -13.38 -7.50 16.54
CA GLU A 30 -12.96 -7.18 15.17
C GLU A 30 -11.82 -8.06 14.67
N GLN A 31 -10.81 -8.30 15.51
CA GLN A 31 -9.70 -9.17 15.15
C GLN A 31 -10.17 -10.61 14.93
N LYS A 32 -11.03 -11.14 15.82
CA LYS A 32 -11.61 -12.48 15.67
C LYS A 32 -12.43 -12.62 14.40
N GLU A 33 -13.16 -11.58 14.01
CA GLU A 33 -13.95 -11.58 12.78
C GLU A 33 -13.07 -11.53 11.54
N ARG A 34 -11.99 -10.78 11.57
CA ARG A 34 -10.97 -10.75 10.51
C ARG A 34 -10.30 -12.12 10.32
N PHE A 35 -10.00 -12.82 11.40
CA PHE A 35 -9.41 -14.17 11.35
C PHE A 35 -10.41 -15.25 10.92
N LYS A 36 -11.70 -15.09 11.19
CA LYS A 36 -12.73 -16.01 10.70
C LYS A 36 -12.86 -16.06 9.18
N ASN A 37 -12.53 -14.97 8.52
CA ASN A 37 -12.63 -14.83 7.06
C ASN A 37 -11.37 -15.30 6.34
N PHE A 38 -10.33 -15.75 7.06
CA PHE A 38 -9.16 -16.33 6.43
C PHE A 38 -9.51 -17.71 5.87
N ASN A 39 -9.55 -17.78 4.57
CA ASN A 39 -9.77 -19.04 3.85
C ASN A 39 -8.46 -19.43 3.13
N VAL A 40 -8.02 -20.65 3.34
CA VAL A 40 -6.87 -21.23 2.63
C VAL A 40 -7.05 -21.15 1.11
N GLY A 41 -8.29 -21.13 0.62
CA GLY A 41 -8.59 -20.88 -0.79
C GLY A 41 -8.05 -19.56 -1.32
N LEU A 42 -7.91 -18.53 -0.47
CA LEU A 42 -7.28 -17.25 -0.86
C LEU A 42 -5.80 -17.39 -1.20
N LEU A 43 -5.11 -18.34 -0.58
CA LEU A 43 -3.71 -18.66 -0.90
C LEU A 43 -3.59 -19.41 -2.22
N LYS A 44 -4.63 -20.15 -2.61
CA LYS A 44 -4.66 -20.90 -3.86
C LYS A 44 -5.07 -20.05 -5.06
N ASN A 45 -5.76 -18.95 -4.83
CA ASN A 45 -6.24 -18.02 -5.86
C ASN A 45 -5.26 -16.86 -6.13
N SER A 46 -3.97 -17.14 -6.07
CA SER A 46 -2.92 -16.13 -6.30
C SER A 46 -2.92 -15.55 -7.71
N LYS A 47 -3.58 -16.18 -8.65
CA LYS A 47 -3.64 -15.76 -10.06
C LYS A 47 -4.90 -14.96 -10.43
N VAL A 48 -5.61 -14.43 -9.44
CA VAL A 48 -6.75 -13.53 -9.69
C VAL A 48 -6.24 -12.17 -10.18
N PRO A 49 -6.69 -11.71 -11.36
CA PRO A 49 -6.30 -10.40 -11.88
C PRO A 49 -6.73 -9.27 -10.94
N GLN A 50 -5.84 -8.32 -10.73
CA GLN A 50 -6.08 -7.09 -10.00
C GLN A 50 -5.93 -5.89 -10.94
N GLU A 51 -6.41 -4.75 -10.52
CA GLU A 51 -6.31 -3.52 -11.29
C GLU A 51 -5.66 -2.41 -10.46
N ALA A 52 -4.78 -1.66 -11.11
CA ALA A 52 -4.16 -0.47 -10.55
C ALA A 52 -4.25 0.69 -11.54
N ASN A 53 -4.49 1.88 -11.02
CA ASN A 53 -4.42 3.08 -11.83
C ASN A 53 -2.97 3.57 -11.90
N VAL A 54 -2.43 3.59 -13.10
CA VAL A 54 -1.06 3.98 -13.36
C VAL A 54 -1.05 5.33 -14.07
N PRO A 55 -0.41 6.36 -13.51
CA PRO A 55 -0.29 7.66 -14.17
C PRO A 55 0.34 7.52 -15.56
N GLY A 56 -0.35 8.04 -16.57
CA GLY A 56 0.08 7.98 -17.96
C GLY A 56 -0.32 6.71 -18.73
N ALA A 57 -0.75 5.65 -18.04
CA ALA A 57 -1.19 4.39 -18.66
C ALA A 57 -2.67 4.07 -18.42
N GLY A 58 -3.29 4.66 -17.38
CA GLY A 58 -4.66 4.35 -17.00
C GLY A 58 -4.77 3.09 -16.12
N TRP A 59 -5.87 2.39 -16.22
CA TRP A 59 -6.11 1.15 -15.46
C TRP A 59 -5.37 -0.02 -16.09
N VAL A 60 -4.48 -0.60 -15.33
CA VAL A 60 -3.64 -1.74 -15.74
C VAL A 60 -4.03 -2.96 -14.93
N LYS A 61 -4.26 -4.07 -15.62
CA LYS A 61 -4.51 -5.38 -15.01
C LYS A 61 -3.20 -6.10 -14.77
N PHE A 62 -3.10 -6.79 -13.66
CA PHE A 62 -1.92 -7.56 -13.30
C PHE A 62 -2.28 -8.69 -12.33
N VAL A 63 -1.37 -9.62 -12.18
CA VAL A 63 -1.49 -10.75 -11.27
C VAL A 63 -0.38 -10.65 -10.23
N LEU A 64 -0.69 -10.92 -8.97
CA LEU A 64 0.31 -10.96 -7.92
C LEU A 64 1.27 -12.13 -8.12
N LEU A 65 2.54 -11.90 -7.86
CA LEU A 65 3.55 -12.96 -7.85
C LEU A 65 3.44 -13.77 -6.55
N THR A 66 3.64 -15.07 -6.68
CA THR A 66 3.76 -15.96 -5.52
C THR A 66 5.11 -15.74 -4.83
N HIS A 67 5.19 -16.15 -3.57
CA HIS A 67 6.46 -16.11 -2.84
C HIS A 67 7.57 -16.90 -3.55
N SER A 68 7.24 -18.04 -4.13
CA SER A 68 8.18 -18.85 -4.91
C SER A 68 8.70 -18.12 -6.14
N GLU A 69 7.80 -17.52 -6.93
CA GLU A 69 8.17 -16.74 -8.11
C GLU A 69 9.07 -15.55 -7.77
N LEU A 70 8.76 -14.83 -6.69
CA LEU A 70 9.61 -13.74 -6.20
C LEU A 70 10.97 -14.22 -5.74
N SER A 71 11.01 -15.32 -5.01
CA SER A 71 12.26 -15.91 -4.53
C SER A 71 13.16 -16.36 -5.69
N ASP A 72 12.61 -16.96 -6.71
CA ASP A 72 13.35 -17.38 -7.90
C ASP A 72 13.89 -16.18 -8.68
N LEU A 73 13.11 -15.14 -8.87
CA LEU A 73 13.56 -13.89 -9.47
C LEU A 73 14.68 -13.23 -8.65
N ALA A 74 14.53 -13.18 -7.34
CA ALA A 74 15.53 -12.59 -6.45
C ALA A 74 16.86 -13.36 -6.48
N LYS A 75 16.82 -14.67 -6.59
CA LYS A 75 18.02 -15.49 -6.72
C LYS A 75 18.71 -15.28 -8.06
N PHE A 76 17.93 -15.21 -9.14
CA PHE A 76 18.46 -15.09 -10.50
C PHE A 76 19.04 -13.69 -10.76
N TYR A 77 18.37 -12.63 -10.32
CA TYR A 77 18.75 -11.23 -10.52
C TYR A 77 19.33 -10.58 -9.27
N LYS A 78 20.02 -11.33 -8.48
CA LYS A 78 20.59 -10.95 -7.17
C LYS A 78 21.40 -9.65 -7.21
N ASP A 79 22.16 -9.44 -8.28
CA ASP A 79 23.10 -8.31 -8.41
C ASP A 79 22.56 -7.21 -9.35
N ASP A 80 21.36 -7.41 -9.92
CA ASP A 80 20.75 -6.45 -10.83
C ASP A 80 19.29 -6.16 -10.42
N GLN A 81 19.15 -5.18 -9.54
CA GLN A 81 17.85 -4.72 -9.03
C GLN A 81 16.92 -4.29 -10.16
N ARG A 82 17.46 -3.66 -11.17
CA ARG A 82 16.67 -3.12 -12.27
C ARG A 82 16.10 -4.22 -13.17
N GLU A 83 16.91 -5.23 -13.45
CA GLU A 83 16.47 -6.38 -14.19
C GLU A 83 15.46 -7.21 -13.39
N PHE A 84 15.63 -7.31 -12.09
CA PHE A 84 14.66 -7.90 -11.18
C PHE A 84 13.30 -7.22 -11.28
N GLU A 85 13.27 -5.89 -11.18
CA GLU A 85 12.03 -5.09 -11.26
C GLU A 85 11.34 -5.27 -12.62
N LEU A 86 12.08 -5.23 -13.71
CA LEU A 86 11.55 -5.40 -15.05
C LEU A 86 10.96 -6.81 -15.27
N GLN A 87 11.65 -7.83 -14.82
CA GLN A 87 11.18 -9.21 -14.95
C GLN A 87 9.99 -9.52 -14.03
N ALA A 88 9.96 -8.92 -12.85
CA ALA A 88 8.80 -8.99 -11.96
C ALA A 88 7.58 -8.33 -12.61
N LEU A 89 7.75 -7.15 -13.16
CA LEU A 89 6.70 -6.42 -13.87
C LEU A 89 6.15 -7.23 -15.06
N LEU A 90 7.03 -7.78 -15.86
CA LEU A 90 6.66 -8.64 -17.00
C LEU A 90 5.84 -9.86 -16.55
N LYS A 91 6.28 -10.55 -15.50
CA LYS A 91 5.56 -11.70 -14.95
C LYS A 91 4.19 -11.35 -14.38
N MET A 92 4.05 -10.17 -13.79
CA MET A 92 2.78 -9.69 -13.26
C MET A 92 1.79 -9.33 -14.36
N MET A 93 2.25 -8.75 -15.45
CA MET A 93 1.39 -8.23 -16.52
C MET A 93 1.08 -9.28 -17.59
N LYS A 94 1.99 -10.18 -17.90
CA LYS A 94 1.87 -11.13 -19.00
C LYS A 94 0.62 -12.02 -18.96
N PRO A 95 0.13 -12.51 -17.82
CA PRO A 95 -1.11 -13.26 -17.77
C PRO A 95 -2.34 -12.47 -18.23
N CYS A 96 -2.34 -11.16 -18.06
CA CYS A 96 -3.42 -10.26 -18.48
C CYS A 96 -3.21 -9.72 -19.90
N TYR A 97 -1.98 -9.65 -20.35
CA TYR A 97 -1.55 -9.15 -21.66
C TYR A 97 -0.61 -10.16 -22.34
N PRO A 98 -1.15 -11.25 -22.93
CA PRO A 98 -0.34 -12.34 -23.51
C PRO A 98 0.65 -11.88 -24.58
N ASP A 99 0.29 -10.84 -25.33
CA ASP A 99 1.09 -10.28 -26.42
C ASP A 99 2.23 -9.38 -25.94
N LEU A 100 2.25 -9.05 -24.66
CA LEU A 100 3.31 -8.22 -24.07
C LEU A 100 4.65 -8.96 -24.09
N ALA A 101 5.62 -8.40 -24.78
CA ALA A 101 6.99 -8.90 -24.84
C ALA A 101 7.91 -8.08 -23.92
N GLU A 102 9.00 -8.69 -23.49
CA GLU A 102 10.04 -8.01 -22.71
C GLU A 102 10.57 -6.76 -23.41
N LYS A 103 10.70 -6.83 -24.73
CA LYS A 103 11.13 -5.70 -25.58
C LYS A 103 10.21 -4.51 -25.44
N ASP A 104 8.91 -4.71 -25.33
CA ASP A 104 7.93 -3.62 -25.21
C ASP A 104 8.16 -2.80 -23.93
N LEU A 105 8.52 -3.45 -22.85
CA LEU A 105 8.87 -2.77 -21.60
C LEU A 105 10.24 -2.09 -21.66
N ARG A 106 11.19 -2.67 -22.37
CA ARG A 106 12.53 -2.08 -22.54
C ARG A 106 12.52 -0.85 -23.44
N ASP A 107 11.70 -0.86 -24.47
CA ASP A 107 11.56 0.22 -25.44
C ASP A 107 10.53 1.29 -25.00
N ALA A 108 9.78 1.03 -23.92
CA ALA A 108 8.79 1.96 -23.38
C ALA A 108 9.44 3.22 -22.77
N PRO A 109 8.75 4.36 -22.78
CA PRO A 109 9.22 5.57 -22.12
C PRO A 109 9.56 5.30 -20.64
N TRP A 110 10.69 5.82 -20.21
CA TRP A 110 11.20 5.63 -18.84
C TRP A 110 10.18 5.97 -17.75
N ASP A 111 9.52 7.11 -17.91
CA ASP A 111 8.54 7.59 -16.92
C ASP A 111 7.35 6.65 -16.79
N LEU A 112 6.92 6.03 -17.91
CA LEU A 112 5.85 5.05 -17.92
C LEU A 112 6.25 3.76 -17.21
N VAL A 113 7.44 3.25 -17.49
CA VAL A 113 7.96 2.04 -16.82
C VAL A 113 8.11 2.27 -15.32
N ARG A 114 8.62 3.43 -14.91
CA ARG A 114 8.72 3.80 -13.50
C ARG A 114 7.37 3.95 -12.82
N ALA A 115 6.37 4.49 -13.50
CA ALA A 115 5.02 4.57 -12.98
C ALA A 115 4.40 3.17 -12.79
N LEU A 116 4.62 2.25 -13.75
CA LEU A 116 4.21 0.85 -13.64
C LEU A 116 4.91 0.14 -12.48
N GLU A 117 6.21 0.26 -12.37
CA GLU A 117 6.99 -0.32 -11.25
C GLU A 117 6.45 0.17 -9.91
N LYS A 118 6.31 1.47 -9.76
CA LYS A 118 5.82 2.09 -8.53
C LYS A 118 4.41 1.63 -8.17
N ALA A 119 3.51 1.55 -9.13
CA ALA A 119 2.15 1.14 -8.89
C ALA A 119 2.03 -0.37 -8.64
N LEU A 120 2.61 -1.20 -9.48
CA LEU A 120 2.42 -2.64 -9.45
C LEU A 120 3.31 -3.34 -8.41
N LEU A 121 4.59 -2.99 -8.32
CA LEU A 121 5.51 -3.62 -7.36
C LEU A 121 5.17 -3.21 -5.93
N ASN A 122 4.89 -1.95 -5.68
CA ASN A 122 4.45 -1.52 -4.35
C ASN A 122 3.12 -2.17 -3.95
N GLU A 123 2.20 -2.31 -4.88
CA GLU A 123 0.94 -3.00 -4.63
C GLU A 123 1.09 -4.50 -4.43
N GLY A 124 2.06 -5.12 -5.09
CA GLY A 124 2.36 -6.54 -4.94
C GLY A 124 3.02 -6.90 -3.62
N PHE A 125 3.75 -5.96 -3.00
CA PHE A 125 4.52 -6.20 -1.76
C PHE A 125 3.82 -5.73 -0.49
N LEU A 126 2.91 -4.77 -0.59
CA LEU A 126 2.24 -4.20 0.58
C LEU A 126 0.85 -4.82 0.78
N PRO A 127 0.54 -5.27 2.01
CA PRO A 127 -0.81 -5.70 2.35
C PRO A 127 -1.83 -4.59 2.08
N ARG A 128 -3.02 -4.97 1.60
CA ARG A 128 -4.11 -4.02 1.28
C ARG A 128 -4.44 -3.04 2.41
N GLN A 129 -4.26 -3.45 3.65
CA GLN A 129 -4.51 -2.62 4.82
C GLN A 129 -3.47 -1.51 4.98
N VAL A 130 -2.20 -1.82 4.74
CA VAL A 130 -1.11 -0.84 4.79
C VAL A 130 -1.28 0.19 3.66
N ARG A 131 -1.73 -0.23 2.49
CA ARG A 131 -2.06 0.67 1.39
C ARG A 131 -3.15 1.69 1.74
N ARG A 132 -4.25 1.23 2.35
CA ARG A 132 -5.34 2.11 2.75
C ARG A 132 -4.90 3.16 3.78
N SER A 133 -4.04 2.77 4.71
CA SER A 133 -3.49 3.71 5.70
C SER A 133 -2.53 4.72 5.07
N MET A 134 -1.72 4.30 4.09
CA MET A 134 -0.79 5.19 3.40
C MET A 134 -1.50 6.18 2.46
N THR A 135 -2.54 5.75 1.76
CA THR A 135 -3.34 6.64 0.90
C THR A 135 -4.19 7.61 1.71
N GLY A 136 -4.68 7.19 2.88
CA GLY A 136 -5.42 8.06 3.79
C GLY A 136 -4.55 9.17 4.39
N SER A 137 -3.29 8.90 4.71
CA SER A 137 -2.37 9.90 5.23
C SER A 137 -1.83 10.84 4.15
N ALA A 138 -1.68 10.37 2.92
CA ALA A 138 -1.25 11.20 1.79
C ALA A 138 -2.33 12.23 1.38
N GLY A 139 -3.60 11.93 1.58
CA GLY A 139 -4.69 12.87 1.35
C GLY A 139 -4.81 13.99 2.38
N ALA A 140 -4.23 13.82 3.55
CA ALA A 140 -4.26 14.80 4.64
C ALA A 140 -3.09 15.80 4.60
N ALA A 141 -2.00 15.47 3.94
CA ALA A 141 -0.88 16.37 3.74
C ALA A 141 -1.13 17.21 2.48
N LYS A 142 -1.89 18.27 2.63
CA LYS A 142 -1.81 19.37 1.67
C LYS A 142 -0.39 19.91 1.72
N PRO A 143 0.36 19.91 0.61
CA PRO A 143 1.56 20.72 0.57
C PRO A 143 1.10 22.16 0.82
N SER A 144 1.55 22.74 1.89
CA SER A 144 1.46 24.18 2.05
C SER A 144 2.33 24.75 0.95
N GLY A 145 1.70 25.05 -0.18
CA GLY A 145 2.35 25.77 -1.26
C GLY A 145 2.65 27.16 -0.76
N SER A 146 3.81 27.31 -0.17
CA SER A 146 4.43 28.62 -0.18
C SER A 146 4.75 28.89 -1.63
N GLN A 147 3.86 29.58 -2.29
CA GLN A 147 4.19 30.19 -3.55
C GLN A 147 5.41 31.09 -3.32
N PRO A 148 6.48 30.90 -4.06
CA PRO A 148 7.50 31.91 -4.07
C PRO A 148 6.80 33.18 -4.58
N SER A 149 6.73 34.16 -3.74
CA SER A 149 6.35 35.49 -4.16
C SER A 149 7.33 35.89 -5.25
N SER A 150 6.87 35.86 -6.47
CA SER A 150 7.60 36.46 -7.55
C SER A 150 7.65 37.95 -7.27
N THR A 151 8.72 38.38 -6.69
CA THR A 151 9.08 39.77 -6.71
C THR A 151 9.39 40.11 -8.16
N SER A 152 8.42 40.63 -8.83
CA SER A 152 8.66 41.34 -10.07
C SER A 152 9.55 42.51 -9.75
N THR A 153 10.81 42.38 -10.04
CA THR A 153 11.72 43.50 -10.11
C THR A 153 11.33 44.31 -11.33
N THR A 154 10.59 45.35 -11.08
CA THR A 154 10.42 46.39 -12.05
C THR A 154 11.75 47.12 -12.22
N THR A 155 12.44 46.83 -13.23
CA THR A 155 13.56 47.64 -13.68
C THR A 155 12.98 48.83 -14.44
N PRO A 156 13.32 50.04 -14.11
CA PRO A 156 12.96 51.18 -14.92
C PRO A 156 13.61 51.17 -16.28
#